data_a792e3d9f13875264d11ac4adba253f9
#
_entry.id   a792e3d9f13875264d11ac4adba253f9
#
_cell.length_a   1.000
_cell.length_b   1.000
_cell.length_c   1.000
_cell.angle_alpha   90.00
_cell.angle_beta   90.00
_cell.angle_gamma   90.00
#
_symmetry.space_group_name_H-M   'P 1'
#
loop_
_entity.id
_entity.type
_entity.pdbx_description
1 polymer ?
#
loop_
_entity_poly.entity_id
_entity_poly.type
_entity_poly.pdbx_seq_one_letter_code
_entity_poly.pdbx_strand_id
1 'polypeptide(L)'
;ARRIGAAISRRFGHAGWHVVIHYGTSEADARAISQELPSAEILACNLADTNAAQAMVDVLADRLPDWRVLVNCASIFAVDDAAVLDVEINAQAMAINARAPALLAQRFLARAKAAGGRRVIQVTDQKLANPNPDFFSYTMSKHALASTIPMLSKARRDPRDRVYGLAPGAILPSHDQNEAEAEVSHRLNLLKRKTGVEEIADAALFLADGWLASGQTLFVDSGQHLLDQDRDVIYLARQGRDGRVT
;
A
#
# COMPACT_ATOMS: atom_id res chain seq x y z
N ALA A 1 1.12 -7.68 -7.55
CA ALA A 1 1.17 -7.86 -9.00
C ALA A 1 0.06 -7.13 -9.78
N ARG A 2 -0.86 -6.40 -9.13
CA ARG A 2 -1.97 -5.68 -9.78
C ARG A 2 -2.06 -4.24 -9.28
N ARG A 3 -2.82 -3.41 -10.01
CA ARG A 3 -3.19 -2.05 -9.58
C ARG A 3 -1.95 -1.21 -9.21
N ILE A 4 -1.91 -0.58 -8.05
CA ILE A 4 -0.79 0.22 -7.55
C ILE A 4 0.51 -0.60 -7.50
N GLY A 5 0.46 -1.84 -7.02
CA GLY A 5 1.65 -2.71 -6.95
C GLY A 5 2.28 -2.98 -8.32
N ALA A 6 1.46 -3.13 -9.37
CA ALA A 6 1.95 -3.27 -10.74
C ALA A 6 2.70 -2.02 -11.23
N ALA A 7 2.16 -0.83 -10.97
CA ALA A 7 2.80 0.42 -11.36
C ALA A 7 4.12 0.64 -10.61
N ILE A 8 4.16 0.37 -9.31
CA ILE A 8 5.39 0.43 -8.52
C ILE A 8 6.43 -0.54 -9.07
N SER A 9 6.05 -1.80 -9.37
CA SER A 9 6.98 -2.78 -9.93
C SER A 9 7.58 -2.31 -11.25
N ARG A 10 6.75 -1.80 -12.18
CA ARG A 10 7.22 -1.25 -13.46
C ARG A 10 8.15 -0.06 -13.26
N ARG A 11 7.78 0.85 -12.37
CA ARG A 11 8.56 2.07 -12.12
C ARG A 11 9.96 1.76 -11.58
N PHE A 12 10.05 0.81 -10.64
CA PHE A 12 11.35 0.36 -10.11
C PHE A 12 12.15 -0.39 -11.18
N GLY A 13 11.53 -1.33 -11.92
CA GLY A 13 12.23 -2.06 -12.98
C GLY A 13 12.78 -1.15 -14.08
N HIS A 14 12.01 -0.16 -14.53
CA HIS A 14 12.49 0.84 -15.50
C HIS A 14 13.56 1.79 -14.94
N ALA A 15 13.64 1.93 -13.62
CA ALA A 15 14.71 2.64 -12.93
C ALA A 15 15.98 1.78 -12.70
N GLY A 16 16.02 0.56 -13.26
CA GLY A 16 17.19 -0.33 -13.21
C GLY A 16 17.27 -1.23 -11.96
N TRP A 17 16.17 -1.34 -11.20
CA TRP A 17 16.13 -2.25 -10.05
C TRP A 17 15.82 -3.68 -10.50
N HIS A 18 16.42 -4.66 -9.83
CA HIS A 18 15.88 -6.02 -9.83
C HIS A 18 14.63 -6.06 -8.95
N VAL A 19 13.51 -6.54 -9.49
CA VAL A 19 12.20 -6.50 -8.82
C VAL A 19 11.70 -7.91 -8.51
N VAL A 20 11.50 -8.22 -7.24
CA VAL A 20 10.80 -9.41 -6.81
C VAL A 20 9.31 -9.10 -6.65
N ILE A 21 8.49 -9.66 -7.55
CA ILE A 21 7.05 -9.37 -7.63
C ILE A 21 6.30 -10.45 -6.85
N HIS A 22 5.85 -10.10 -5.66
CA HIS A 22 4.99 -10.97 -4.85
C HIS A 22 3.56 -11.05 -5.42
N TYR A 23 2.98 -12.25 -5.38
CA TYR A 23 1.56 -12.48 -5.66
C TYR A 23 0.95 -13.52 -4.70
N GLY A 24 -0.35 -13.38 -4.40
CA GLY A 24 -1.13 -14.42 -3.72
C GLY A 24 -1.73 -15.40 -4.73
N THR A 25 -2.71 -14.91 -5.50
CA THR A 25 -3.44 -15.71 -6.50
C THR A 25 -3.30 -15.21 -7.93
N SER A 26 -2.70 -14.02 -8.14
CA SER A 26 -2.60 -13.36 -9.46
C SER A 26 -1.28 -13.69 -10.17
N GLU A 27 -1.00 -14.96 -10.39
CA GLU A 27 0.24 -15.41 -11.04
C GLU A 27 0.38 -14.89 -12.47
N ALA A 28 -0.69 -14.94 -13.25
CA ALA A 28 -0.66 -14.48 -14.65
C ALA A 28 -0.28 -13.00 -14.76
N ASP A 29 -0.85 -12.14 -13.87
CA ASP A 29 -0.52 -10.72 -13.82
C ASP A 29 0.95 -10.50 -13.40
N ALA A 30 1.43 -11.26 -12.38
CA ALA A 30 2.81 -11.18 -11.93
C ALA A 30 3.79 -11.58 -13.04
N ARG A 31 3.49 -12.67 -13.75
CA ARG A 31 4.29 -13.17 -14.87
C ARG A 31 4.33 -12.17 -16.03
N ALA A 32 3.19 -11.58 -16.39
CA ALA A 32 3.14 -10.55 -17.42
C ALA A 32 4.06 -9.37 -17.10
N ILE A 33 3.98 -8.82 -15.87
CA ILE A 33 4.84 -7.72 -15.45
C ILE A 33 6.32 -8.13 -15.44
N SER A 34 6.63 -9.34 -14.97
CA SER A 34 8.03 -9.78 -14.92
C SER A 34 8.68 -9.92 -16.30
N GLN A 35 7.88 -10.23 -17.34
CA GLN A 35 8.33 -10.31 -18.74
C GLN A 35 8.54 -8.93 -19.39
N GLU A 36 7.88 -7.89 -18.87
CA GLU A 36 8.04 -6.51 -19.35
C GLU A 36 9.34 -5.86 -18.81
N LEU A 37 9.88 -6.37 -17.71
CA LEU A 37 10.97 -5.71 -16.99
C LEU A 37 12.34 -6.29 -17.34
N PRO A 38 13.40 -5.46 -17.40
CA PRO A 38 14.76 -5.93 -17.69
C PRO A 38 15.30 -6.95 -16.68
N SER A 39 14.87 -6.86 -15.43
CA SER A 39 15.30 -7.76 -14.36
C SER A 39 14.19 -7.91 -13.31
N ALA A 40 13.50 -9.02 -13.36
CA ALA A 40 12.44 -9.31 -12.39
C ALA A 40 12.22 -10.82 -12.22
N GLU A 41 11.66 -11.18 -11.07
CA GLU A 41 11.19 -12.52 -10.77
C GLU A 41 9.86 -12.45 -10.04
N ILE A 42 9.13 -13.56 -10.01
CA ILE A 42 7.84 -13.67 -9.32
C ILE A 42 7.94 -14.60 -8.14
N LEU A 43 7.18 -14.32 -7.08
CA LEU A 43 7.19 -15.10 -5.85
C LEU A 43 5.78 -15.25 -5.28
N ALA A 44 5.33 -16.49 -5.16
CA ALA A 44 4.03 -16.82 -4.55
C ALA A 44 4.14 -16.88 -3.03
N CYS A 45 3.20 -16.24 -2.33
CA CYS A 45 3.05 -16.41 -0.89
C CYS A 45 1.63 -16.01 -0.44
N ASN A 46 1.01 -16.82 0.41
CA ASN A 46 -0.19 -16.40 1.11
C ASN A 46 0.20 -15.59 2.35
N LEU A 47 0.00 -14.27 2.33
CA LEU A 47 0.36 -13.38 3.44
C LEU A 47 -0.50 -13.57 4.71
N ALA A 48 -1.63 -14.28 4.62
CA ALA A 48 -2.40 -14.66 5.81
C ALA A 48 -1.69 -15.77 6.60
N ASP A 49 -0.84 -16.58 5.94
CA ASP A 49 0.02 -17.57 6.58
C ASP A 49 1.30 -16.89 7.09
N THR A 50 1.35 -16.70 8.39
CA THR A 50 2.46 -16.04 9.08
C THR A 50 3.80 -16.75 8.89
N ASN A 51 3.79 -18.09 8.88
CA ASN A 51 5.01 -18.89 8.74
C ASN A 51 5.54 -18.83 7.31
N ALA A 52 4.65 -18.94 6.32
CA ALA A 52 5.01 -18.79 4.91
C ALA A 52 5.56 -17.38 4.63
N ALA A 53 4.94 -16.34 5.16
CA ALA A 53 5.39 -14.95 5.01
C ALA A 53 6.78 -14.71 5.63
N GLN A 54 7.08 -15.29 6.80
CA GLN A 54 8.41 -15.24 7.41
C GLN A 54 9.46 -15.97 6.60
N ALA A 55 9.16 -17.21 6.20
CA ALA A 55 10.07 -18.03 5.39
C ALA A 55 10.40 -17.36 4.06
N MET A 56 9.42 -16.70 3.42
CA MET A 56 9.64 -15.92 2.21
C MET A 56 10.71 -14.84 2.41
N VAL A 57 10.64 -14.08 3.49
CA VAL A 57 11.63 -13.01 3.76
C VAL A 57 13.02 -13.64 4.04
N ASP A 58 13.08 -14.74 4.77
CA ASP A 58 14.35 -15.41 5.07
C ASP A 58 15.04 -15.89 3.80
N VAL A 59 14.31 -16.58 2.93
CA VAL A 59 14.83 -17.06 1.63
C VAL A 59 15.34 -15.91 0.78
N LEU A 60 14.59 -14.79 0.71
CA LEU A 60 15.02 -13.62 -0.03
C LEU A 60 16.26 -12.96 0.59
N ALA A 61 16.34 -12.85 1.91
CA ALA A 61 17.46 -12.23 2.62
C ALA A 61 18.76 -13.04 2.49
N ASP A 62 18.64 -14.36 2.40
CA ASP A 62 19.80 -15.25 2.21
C ASP A 62 20.30 -15.23 0.75
N ARG A 63 19.40 -15.03 -0.21
CA ARG A 63 19.68 -15.09 -1.64
C ARG A 63 20.08 -13.72 -2.24
N LEU A 64 19.49 -12.63 -1.75
CA LEU A 64 19.73 -11.29 -2.28
C LEU A 64 20.85 -10.59 -1.49
N PRO A 65 22.02 -10.32 -2.11
CA PRO A 65 23.15 -9.72 -1.41
C PRO A 65 22.98 -8.23 -1.09
N ASP A 66 22.08 -7.54 -1.79
CA ASP A 66 21.78 -6.12 -1.64
C ASP A 66 20.28 -5.84 -1.77
N TRP A 67 19.50 -6.35 -0.82
CA TRP A 67 18.06 -6.09 -0.78
C TRP A 67 17.76 -4.79 -0.04
N ARG A 68 17.62 -3.71 -0.78
CA ARG A 68 17.51 -2.35 -0.24
C ARG A 68 16.10 -1.90 0.09
N VAL A 69 15.08 -2.36 -0.63
CA VAL A 69 13.71 -1.83 -0.52
C VAL A 69 12.70 -2.96 -0.34
N LEU A 70 11.82 -2.81 0.64
CA LEU A 70 10.60 -3.59 0.82
C LEU A 70 9.39 -2.66 0.69
N VAL A 71 8.52 -2.91 -0.30
CA VAL A 71 7.25 -2.21 -0.47
C VAL A 71 6.10 -3.14 -0.10
N ASN A 72 5.42 -2.86 0.99
CA ASN A 72 4.22 -3.57 1.41
C ASN A 72 2.98 -2.89 0.81
N CYS A 73 2.54 -3.40 -0.34
CA CYS A 73 1.41 -2.86 -1.11
C CYS A 73 0.21 -3.81 -1.16
N ALA A 74 0.39 -5.08 -0.84
CA ALA A 74 -0.71 -6.05 -0.81
C ALA A 74 -1.77 -5.63 0.20
N SER A 75 -3.04 -5.68 -0.21
CA SER A 75 -4.16 -5.26 0.64
C SER A 75 -5.45 -5.92 0.15
N ILE A 76 -6.36 -6.17 1.07
CA ILE A 76 -7.75 -6.48 0.79
C ILE A 76 -8.62 -5.28 1.13
N PHE A 77 -9.70 -5.10 0.38
CA PHE A 77 -10.64 -4.00 0.52
C PHE A 77 -12.05 -4.58 0.37
N ALA A 78 -12.72 -4.82 1.50
CA ALA A 78 -14.04 -5.42 1.58
C ALA A 78 -15.04 -4.41 2.13
N VAL A 79 -16.29 -4.55 1.74
CA VAL A 79 -17.39 -3.68 2.17
C VAL A 79 -17.85 -4.09 3.55
N ASP A 80 -17.78 -3.17 4.48
CA ASP A 80 -18.41 -3.20 5.79
C ASP A 80 -18.60 -1.75 6.27
N ASP A 81 -19.25 -1.55 7.40
CA ASP A 81 -19.50 -0.23 7.96
C ASP A 81 -19.33 -0.19 9.48
N ALA A 82 -19.42 1.00 10.05
CA ALA A 82 -19.26 1.21 11.49
C ALA A 82 -20.46 0.81 12.33
N ALA A 83 -21.62 0.45 11.75
CA ALA A 83 -22.82 0.10 12.50
C ALA A 83 -22.74 -1.30 13.12
N VAL A 84 -22.16 -2.25 12.36
CA VAL A 84 -21.99 -3.64 12.83
C VAL A 84 -20.65 -4.18 12.31
N LEU A 85 -19.75 -4.53 13.23
CA LEU A 85 -18.48 -5.13 12.90
C LEU A 85 -18.67 -6.54 12.31
N ASP A 86 -18.27 -6.74 11.06
CA ASP A 86 -18.08 -8.07 10.48
C ASP A 86 -16.75 -8.67 10.96
N VAL A 87 -16.85 -9.67 11.84
CA VAL A 87 -15.66 -10.27 12.50
C VAL A 87 -14.74 -10.96 11.49
N GLU A 88 -15.29 -11.58 10.44
CA GLU A 88 -14.48 -12.29 9.44
C GLU A 88 -13.77 -11.32 8.51
N ILE A 89 -14.47 -10.30 8.01
CA ILE A 89 -13.88 -9.21 7.21
C ILE A 89 -12.78 -8.52 8.02
N ASN A 90 -13.07 -8.22 9.29
CA ASN A 90 -12.08 -7.58 10.17
C ASN A 90 -10.85 -8.46 10.39
N ALA A 91 -11.03 -9.74 10.71
CA ALA A 91 -9.93 -10.66 10.92
C ALA A 91 -9.03 -10.78 9.68
N GLN A 92 -9.62 -10.86 8.48
CA GLN A 92 -8.88 -10.91 7.22
C GLN A 92 -8.15 -9.58 6.94
N ALA A 93 -8.84 -8.44 7.12
CA ALA A 93 -8.24 -7.12 6.93
C ALA A 93 -7.03 -6.92 7.87
N MET A 94 -7.19 -7.23 9.15
CA MET A 94 -6.11 -7.14 10.13
C MET A 94 -4.96 -8.10 9.83
N ALA A 95 -5.25 -9.31 9.36
CA ALA A 95 -4.22 -10.28 9.00
C ALA A 95 -3.36 -9.80 7.82
N ILE A 96 -3.99 -9.36 6.73
CA ILE A 96 -3.31 -9.07 5.46
C ILE A 96 -2.83 -7.61 5.40
N ASN A 97 -3.63 -6.63 5.85
CA ASN A 97 -3.29 -5.22 5.68
C ASN A 97 -2.44 -4.67 6.83
N ALA A 98 -2.42 -5.32 8.01
CA ALA A 98 -1.71 -4.82 9.18
C ALA A 98 -0.64 -5.81 9.69
N ARG A 99 -1.04 -7.03 10.10
CA ARG A 99 -0.11 -7.98 10.71
C ARG A 99 0.98 -8.45 9.75
N ALA A 100 0.60 -8.88 8.55
CA ALA A 100 1.57 -9.37 7.57
C ALA A 100 2.62 -8.30 7.21
N PRO A 101 2.27 -7.07 6.78
CA PRO A 101 3.28 -6.06 6.46
C PRO A 101 4.13 -5.63 7.66
N ALA A 102 3.60 -5.62 8.87
CA ALA A 102 4.39 -5.37 10.09
C ALA A 102 5.45 -6.47 10.30
N LEU A 103 5.05 -7.73 10.18
CA LEU A 103 5.93 -8.89 10.28
C LEU A 103 7.01 -8.88 9.19
N LEU A 104 6.63 -8.65 7.93
CA LEU A 104 7.56 -8.58 6.80
C LEU A 104 8.59 -7.45 7.02
N ALA A 105 8.15 -6.29 7.50
CA ALA A 105 9.03 -5.16 7.78
C ALA A 105 10.02 -5.48 8.90
N GLN A 106 9.57 -6.06 10.00
CA GLN A 106 10.44 -6.47 11.11
C GLN A 106 11.49 -7.51 10.65
N ARG A 107 11.03 -8.53 9.90
CA ARG A 107 11.91 -9.59 9.43
C ARG A 107 12.92 -9.07 8.41
N PHE A 108 12.48 -8.22 7.47
CA PHE A 108 13.34 -7.55 6.50
C PHE A 108 14.42 -6.70 7.20
N LEU A 109 14.04 -5.85 8.16
CA LEU A 109 14.99 -5.04 8.92
C LEU A 109 15.94 -5.87 9.79
N ALA A 110 15.58 -7.10 10.13
CA ALA A 110 16.46 -8.00 10.89
C ALA A 110 17.42 -8.79 10.00
N ARG A 111 17.01 -9.16 8.79
CA ARG A 111 17.69 -10.16 7.97
C ARG A 111 18.32 -9.63 6.69
N ALA A 112 17.68 -8.68 6.01
CA ALA A 112 18.16 -8.19 4.72
C ALA A 112 19.49 -7.44 4.85
N LYS A 113 20.35 -7.63 3.84
CA LYS A 113 21.65 -6.95 3.71
C LYS A 113 21.50 -5.82 2.70
N ALA A 114 21.95 -4.62 3.06
CA ALA A 114 21.98 -3.48 2.15
C ALA A 114 23.05 -2.47 2.60
N ALA A 115 24.08 -2.27 1.80
CA ALA A 115 25.22 -1.41 2.15
C ALA A 115 24.80 0.05 2.38
N GLY A 116 23.78 0.56 1.65
CA GLY A 116 23.24 1.91 1.77
C GLY A 116 22.13 2.09 2.82
N GLY A 117 21.85 1.05 3.64
CA GLY A 117 20.70 0.99 4.53
C GLY A 117 19.44 0.50 3.80
N ARG A 118 18.44 0.13 4.57
CA ARG A 118 17.19 -0.49 4.11
C ARG A 118 16.04 0.51 4.12
N ARG A 119 15.09 0.31 3.21
CA ARG A 119 13.87 1.13 3.09
C ARG A 119 12.66 0.23 3.21
N VAL A 120 11.78 0.53 4.15
CA VAL A 120 10.44 -0.06 4.24
C VAL A 120 9.43 1.00 3.84
N ILE A 121 8.58 0.69 2.87
CA ILE A 121 7.49 1.54 2.43
C ILE A 121 6.18 0.81 2.69
N GLN A 122 5.41 1.32 3.66
CA GLN A 122 4.09 0.81 4.01
C GLN A 122 3.04 1.57 3.20
N VAL A 123 2.37 0.92 2.25
CA VAL A 123 1.27 1.55 1.51
C VAL A 123 0.04 1.57 2.41
N THR A 124 -0.26 2.76 2.92
CA THR A 124 -1.38 3.06 3.80
C THR A 124 -2.59 3.58 3.02
N ASP A 125 -3.22 4.64 3.46
CA ASP A 125 -4.39 5.26 2.81
C ASP A 125 -4.59 6.70 3.29
N GLN A 126 -5.23 7.55 2.50
CA GLN A 126 -5.61 8.90 2.90
C GLN A 126 -6.59 8.92 4.10
N LYS A 127 -7.36 7.84 4.30
CA LYS A 127 -8.28 7.67 5.44
C LYS A 127 -7.58 7.75 6.81
N LEU A 128 -6.24 7.73 6.86
CA LEU A 128 -5.51 8.00 8.09
C LEU A 128 -5.77 9.42 8.63
N ALA A 129 -6.01 10.38 7.78
CA ALA A 129 -6.28 11.76 8.15
C ALA A 129 -7.77 12.13 8.02
N ASN A 130 -8.53 11.36 7.24
CA ASN A 130 -9.95 11.58 6.99
C ASN A 130 -10.74 10.26 7.12
N PRO A 131 -10.83 9.66 8.33
CA PRO A 131 -11.61 8.44 8.54
C PRO A 131 -13.10 8.75 8.44
N ASN A 132 -13.84 7.85 7.81
CA ASN A 132 -15.29 7.87 7.72
C ASN A 132 -15.86 6.48 8.02
N PRO A 133 -17.18 6.31 8.23
CA PRO A 133 -17.76 5.05 8.67
C PRO A 133 -17.71 3.91 7.65
N ASP A 134 -17.44 4.21 6.39
CA ASP A 134 -17.43 3.22 5.31
C ASP A 134 -16.11 2.45 5.26
N PHE A 135 -16.17 1.17 4.89
CA PHE A 135 -15.00 0.29 4.86
C PHE A 135 -14.27 0.24 6.21
N PHE A 136 -15.04 0.00 7.26
CA PHE A 136 -14.61 0.16 8.63
C PHE A 136 -13.39 -0.73 8.97
N SER A 137 -13.47 -2.02 8.68
CA SER A 137 -12.37 -2.97 8.94
C SER A 137 -11.11 -2.66 8.13
N TYR A 138 -11.29 -2.23 6.87
CA TYR A 138 -10.17 -1.75 6.07
C TYR A 138 -9.50 -0.55 6.72
N THR A 139 -10.28 0.47 7.10
CA THR A 139 -9.78 1.68 7.74
C THR A 139 -9.05 1.37 9.05
N MET A 140 -9.62 0.53 9.92
CA MET A 140 -8.96 0.03 11.13
C MET A 140 -7.60 -0.61 10.81
N SER A 141 -7.55 -1.48 9.80
CA SER A 141 -6.32 -2.18 9.44
C SER A 141 -5.23 -1.23 8.92
N LYS A 142 -5.60 -0.20 8.17
CA LYS A 142 -4.65 0.82 7.69
C LYS A 142 -4.13 1.71 8.82
N HIS A 143 -4.96 2.06 9.80
CA HIS A 143 -4.53 2.75 11.02
C HIS A 143 -3.57 1.88 11.86
N ALA A 144 -3.88 0.59 12.02
CA ALA A 144 -3.00 -0.34 12.70
C ALA A 144 -1.63 -0.46 11.99
N LEU A 145 -1.62 -0.54 10.66
CA LEU A 145 -0.39 -0.54 9.88
C LEU A 145 0.38 0.77 10.07
N ALA A 146 -0.30 1.92 9.98
CA ALA A 146 0.32 3.23 10.09
C ALA A 146 1.01 3.44 11.44
N SER A 147 0.44 2.92 12.54
CA SER A 147 1.05 2.99 13.87
C SER A 147 2.40 2.28 13.93
N THR A 148 2.64 1.28 13.08
CA THR A 148 3.93 0.56 13.03
C THR A 148 5.07 1.41 12.46
N ILE A 149 4.78 2.41 11.64
CA ILE A 149 5.78 3.22 10.94
C ILE A 149 6.69 3.97 11.94
N PRO A 150 6.16 4.81 12.85
CA PRO A 150 7.01 5.48 13.84
C PRO A 150 7.65 4.51 14.83
N MET A 151 6.98 3.40 15.16
CA MET A 151 7.51 2.39 16.08
C MET A 151 8.74 1.70 15.49
N LEU A 152 8.65 1.20 14.24
CA LEU A 152 9.76 0.57 13.53
C LEU A 152 10.89 1.58 13.24
N SER A 153 10.52 2.81 12.92
CA SER A 153 11.51 3.88 12.73
C SER A 153 12.35 4.13 13.98
N LYS A 154 11.74 4.10 15.17
CA LYS A 154 12.45 4.27 16.45
C LYS A 154 13.25 3.02 16.83
N ALA A 155 12.76 1.84 16.50
CA ALA A 155 13.40 0.56 16.84
C ALA A 155 14.54 0.15 15.90
N ARG A 156 14.78 0.88 14.81
CA ARG A 156 15.82 0.53 13.82
C ARG A 156 17.21 0.52 14.47
N ARG A 157 18.00 -0.47 14.09
CA ARG A 157 19.39 -0.64 14.62
C ARG A 157 20.42 0.12 13.78
N ASP A 158 20.20 0.25 12.49
CA ASP A 158 21.06 0.99 11.57
C ASP A 158 20.47 2.40 11.35
N PRO A 159 21.21 3.49 11.64
CA PRO A 159 20.73 4.85 11.45
C PRO A 159 20.46 5.20 9.96
N ARG A 160 20.98 4.40 9.03
CA ARG A 160 20.70 4.55 7.59
C ARG A 160 19.37 3.97 7.18
N ASP A 161 18.76 3.08 7.97
CA ASP A 161 17.44 2.51 7.66
C ASP A 161 16.34 3.57 7.73
N ARG A 162 15.35 3.42 6.86
CA ARG A 162 14.16 4.27 6.82
C ARG A 162 12.89 3.43 6.76
N VAL A 163 11.88 3.88 7.48
CA VAL A 163 10.53 3.31 7.44
C VAL A 163 9.57 4.43 7.13
N TYR A 164 8.78 4.26 6.06
CA TYR A 164 7.87 5.28 5.53
C TYR A 164 6.47 4.75 5.38
N GLY A 165 5.50 5.67 5.49
CA GLY A 165 4.16 5.50 4.96
C GLY A 165 4.06 6.13 3.57
N LEU A 166 3.29 5.50 2.70
CA LEU A 166 2.83 6.07 1.44
C LEU A 166 1.31 5.98 1.43
N ALA A 167 0.61 7.10 1.44
CA ALA A 167 -0.82 7.21 1.61
C ALA A 167 -1.50 7.67 0.32
N PRO A 168 -1.98 6.75 -0.53
CA PRO A 168 -2.77 7.09 -1.71
C PRO A 168 -4.15 7.61 -1.35
N GLY A 169 -4.72 8.44 -2.22
CA GLY A 169 -6.15 8.75 -2.27
C GLY A 169 -6.94 7.76 -3.12
N ALA A 170 -8.10 8.17 -3.60
CA ALA A 170 -8.89 7.43 -4.59
C ALA A 170 -8.19 7.47 -5.95
N ILE A 171 -7.47 6.38 -6.28
CA ILE A 171 -6.57 6.31 -7.45
C ILE A 171 -7.16 5.47 -8.58
N LEU A 172 -7.73 4.31 -8.24
CA LEU A 172 -8.25 3.35 -9.19
C LEU A 172 -9.68 2.94 -8.80
N PRO A 173 -10.56 2.69 -9.78
CA PRO A 173 -11.92 2.25 -9.48
C PRO A 173 -11.93 1.05 -8.54
N SER A 174 -12.82 1.02 -7.57
CA SER A 174 -13.08 -0.18 -6.80
C SER A 174 -13.84 -1.20 -7.65
N HIS A 175 -13.90 -2.44 -7.17
CA HIS A 175 -14.50 -3.57 -7.93
C HIS A 175 -16.00 -3.37 -8.26
N ASP A 176 -16.68 -2.49 -7.55
CA ASP A 176 -18.12 -2.19 -7.69
C ASP A 176 -18.40 -0.80 -8.30
N GLN A 177 -17.36 -0.07 -8.72
CA GLN A 177 -17.50 1.23 -9.39
C GLN A 177 -17.49 1.08 -10.92
N ASN A 178 -18.44 1.73 -11.56
CA ASN A 178 -18.36 1.97 -13.00
C ASN A 178 -17.44 3.18 -13.31
N GLU A 179 -17.09 3.33 -14.58
CA GLU A 179 -16.14 4.35 -15.02
C GLU A 179 -16.60 5.78 -14.73
N ALA A 180 -17.92 6.05 -14.87
CA ALA A 180 -18.49 7.34 -14.61
C ALA A 180 -18.58 7.69 -13.12
N GLU A 181 -18.72 6.69 -12.23
CA GLU A 181 -18.62 6.89 -10.78
C GLU A 181 -17.17 7.19 -10.38
N ALA A 182 -16.22 6.46 -10.97
CA ALA A 182 -14.81 6.69 -10.73
C ALA A 182 -14.35 8.08 -11.20
N GLU A 183 -14.88 8.56 -12.34
CA GLU A 183 -14.58 9.91 -12.84
C GLU A 183 -15.00 11.00 -11.83
N VAL A 184 -16.13 10.84 -11.18
CA VAL A 184 -16.61 11.80 -10.17
C VAL A 184 -15.82 11.63 -8.87
N SER A 185 -15.78 10.41 -8.32
CA SER A 185 -15.19 10.13 -7.00
C SER A 185 -13.72 10.52 -6.93
N HIS A 186 -12.95 10.23 -7.99
CA HIS A 186 -11.51 10.52 -8.01
C HIS A 186 -11.17 12.02 -8.14
N ARG A 187 -12.18 12.88 -8.35
CA ARG A 187 -12.03 14.34 -8.34
C ARG A 187 -12.53 14.99 -7.05
N LEU A 188 -13.04 14.21 -6.10
CA LEU A 188 -13.46 14.69 -4.79
C LEU A 188 -12.25 14.92 -3.88
N ASN A 189 -11.35 15.79 -4.32
CA ASN A 189 -10.14 16.22 -3.64
C ASN A 189 -9.91 17.72 -3.87
N LEU A 190 -8.96 18.35 -3.17
CA LEU A 190 -8.73 19.78 -3.27
C LEU A 190 -8.33 20.26 -4.67
N LEU A 191 -7.53 19.48 -5.38
CA LEU A 191 -7.05 19.85 -6.71
C LEU A 191 -8.06 19.54 -7.82
N LYS A 192 -9.20 18.92 -7.52
CA LYS A 192 -10.29 18.57 -8.47
C LYS A 192 -9.80 17.78 -9.68
N ARG A 193 -8.77 16.94 -9.50
CA ARG A 193 -8.19 16.11 -10.55
C ARG A 193 -8.08 14.65 -10.10
N LYS A 194 -7.90 13.76 -11.06
CA LYS A 194 -7.49 12.38 -10.76
C LYS A 194 -6.00 12.37 -10.40
N THR A 195 -5.66 11.71 -9.30
CA THR A 195 -4.28 11.32 -9.01
C THR A 195 -3.98 10.05 -9.81
N GLY A 196 -2.89 10.06 -10.57
CA GLY A 196 -2.47 8.91 -11.38
C GLY A 196 -1.76 7.84 -10.52
N VAL A 197 -1.85 6.60 -10.95
CA VAL A 197 -1.13 5.49 -10.30
C VAL A 197 0.39 5.65 -10.45
N GLU A 198 0.83 6.32 -11.49
CA GLU A 198 2.23 6.67 -11.75
C GLU A 198 2.79 7.62 -10.70
N GLU A 199 1.98 8.57 -10.20
CA GLU A 199 2.38 9.48 -9.13
C GLU A 199 2.68 8.72 -7.83
N ILE A 200 1.93 7.64 -7.55
CA ILE A 200 2.19 6.75 -6.42
C ILE A 200 3.49 5.97 -6.63
N ALA A 201 3.72 5.50 -7.85
CA ALA A 201 4.93 4.76 -8.19
C ALA A 201 6.19 5.66 -8.13
N ASP A 202 6.11 6.90 -8.61
CA ASP A 202 7.18 7.90 -8.50
C ASP A 202 7.46 8.27 -7.04
N ALA A 203 6.42 8.44 -6.22
CA ALA A 203 6.56 8.68 -4.80
C ALA A 203 7.23 7.52 -4.07
N ALA A 204 6.89 6.27 -4.42
CA ALA A 204 7.56 5.09 -3.87
C ALA A 204 9.05 5.06 -4.23
N LEU A 205 9.40 5.38 -5.48
CA LEU A 205 10.81 5.46 -5.91
C LEU A 205 11.56 6.60 -5.20
N PHE A 206 10.94 7.77 -5.04
CA PHE A 206 11.49 8.88 -4.26
C PHE A 206 11.79 8.47 -2.80
N LEU A 207 10.87 7.73 -2.16
CA LEU A 207 11.09 7.22 -0.81
C LEU A 207 12.22 6.18 -0.73
N ALA A 208 12.47 5.44 -1.81
CA ALA A 208 13.57 4.48 -1.89
C ALA A 208 14.96 5.14 -1.81
N ASP A 209 15.10 6.41 -2.23
CA ASP A 209 16.34 7.17 -2.08
C ASP A 209 16.65 7.53 -0.62
N GLY A 210 15.62 7.58 0.24
CA GLY A 210 15.82 7.82 1.67
C GLY A 210 16.06 9.27 2.07
N TRP A 211 15.63 10.22 1.24
CA TRP A 211 15.81 11.66 1.47
C TRP A 211 15.02 12.20 2.66
N LEU A 212 13.86 11.59 2.94
CA LEU A 212 13.04 12.01 4.08
C LEU A 212 13.54 11.39 5.39
N ALA A 213 13.24 12.06 6.49
CA ALA A 213 13.44 11.47 7.82
C ALA A 213 12.55 10.23 7.99
N SER A 214 13.10 9.19 8.64
CA SER A 214 12.35 7.96 8.92
C SER A 214 11.15 8.24 9.82
N GLY A 215 10.04 7.52 9.60
CA GLY A 215 8.82 7.65 10.40
C GLY A 215 7.76 8.55 9.78
N GLN A 216 8.05 9.16 8.62
CA GLN A 216 7.10 10.04 7.92
C GLN A 216 6.16 9.26 7.01
N THR A 217 4.96 9.81 6.81
CA THR A 217 3.99 9.37 5.80
C THR A 217 3.82 10.45 4.74
N LEU A 218 3.99 10.05 3.47
CA LEU A 218 3.77 10.91 2.31
C LEU A 218 2.37 10.66 1.76
N PHE A 219 1.54 11.68 1.75
CA PHE A 219 0.21 11.64 1.12
C PHE A 219 0.33 12.01 -0.36
N VAL A 220 -0.21 11.15 -1.22
CA VAL A 220 -0.26 11.35 -2.69
C VAL A 220 -1.71 11.14 -3.13
N ASP A 221 -2.52 12.17 -2.95
CA ASP A 221 -3.98 12.09 -3.02
C ASP A 221 -4.64 13.36 -3.54
N SER A 222 -3.88 14.27 -4.13
CA SER A 222 -4.36 15.59 -4.60
C SER A 222 -5.06 16.42 -3.50
N GLY A 223 -4.65 16.22 -2.24
CA GLY A 223 -5.21 16.91 -1.07
C GLY A 223 -6.55 16.33 -0.59
N GLN A 224 -6.88 15.09 -0.94
CA GLN A 224 -8.10 14.44 -0.46
C GLN A 224 -8.11 14.31 1.08
N HIS A 225 -6.97 13.99 1.68
CA HIS A 225 -6.82 13.85 3.14
C HIS A 225 -7.07 15.15 3.94
N LEU A 226 -7.10 16.31 3.26
CA LEU A 226 -7.37 17.61 3.89
C LEU A 226 -8.87 17.98 3.88
N LEU A 227 -9.70 17.13 3.28
CA LEU A 227 -11.14 17.30 3.28
C LEU A 227 -11.76 16.51 4.42
N ASP A 228 -12.76 17.11 5.10
CA ASP A 228 -13.60 16.42 6.08
C ASP A 228 -14.80 15.82 5.35
N GLN A 229 -14.72 14.53 5.01
CA GLN A 229 -15.72 13.83 4.22
C GLN A 229 -16.44 12.79 5.09
N ASP A 230 -17.72 12.98 5.34
CA ASP A 230 -18.56 12.11 6.19
C ASP A 230 -18.72 10.69 5.63
N ARG A 231 -18.53 10.50 4.32
CA ARG A 231 -18.66 9.23 3.62
C ARG A 231 -17.47 8.99 2.71
N ASP A 232 -17.26 7.74 2.32
CA ASP A 232 -16.30 7.42 1.27
C ASP A 232 -16.71 8.08 -0.05
N VAL A 233 -15.71 8.53 -0.83
CA VAL A 233 -15.95 9.23 -2.12
C VAL A 233 -16.77 8.40 -3.12
N ILE A 234 -16.78 7.06 -2.98
CA ILE A 234 -17.65 6.16 -3.76
C ILE A 234 -19.11 6.49 -3.51
N TYR A 235 -19.51 6.62 -2.25
CA TYR A 235 -20.87 6.92 -1.85
C TYR A 235 -21.23 8.38 -2.10
N LEU A 236 -20.30 9.31 -1.89
CA LEU A 236 -20.51 10.72 -2.24
C LEU A 236 -20.79 10.90 -3.75
N ALA A 237 -20.06 10.18 -4.60
CA ALA A 237 -20.27 10.21 -6.05
C ALA A 237 -21.65 9.67 -6.45
N ARG A 238 -22.16 8.64 -5.76
CA ARG A 238 -23.49 8.07 -5.97
C ARG A 238 -24.60 9.02 -5.49
N GLN A 239 -24.45 9.64 -4.33
CA GLN A 239 -25.41 10.60 -3.78
C GLN A 239 -25.59 11.83 -4.68
N GLY A 240 -24.51 12.36 -5.24
CA GLY A 240 -24.56 13.51 -6.15
C GLY A 240 -25.32 13.24 -7.45
N ARG A 241 -25.47 11.95 -7.86
CA ARG A 241 -26.27 11.55 -9.02
C ARG A 241 -27.76 11.46 -8.72
N ASP A 242 -28.12 11.07 -7.49
CA ASP A 242 -29.51 10.87 -7.09
C ASP A 242 -30.21 12.17 -6.69
N GLY A 243 -29.54 13.32 -6.84
CA GLY A 243 -30.12 14.65 -6.59
C GLY A 243 -30.46 14.92 -5.11
N ARG A 244 -29.92 14.15 -4.19
CA ARG A 244 -30.08 14.34 -2.74
C ARG A 244 -28.85 15.04 -2.16
N VAL A 245 -28.77 16.35 -2.41
CA VAL A 245 -27.97 17.24 -1.57
C VAL A 245 -28.87 17.65 -0.42
N THR A 246 -28.65 17.12 0.77
CA THR A 246 -29.18 17.68 2.02
C THR A 246 -28.16 18.62 2.62
#